data_cb16a8f9cce0a9ab221f94274cf8bf8d
#
_entry.id   cb16a8f9cce0a9ab221f94274cf8bf8d
#
_cell.length_a   1.000
_cell.length_b   1.000
_cell.length_c   1.000
_cell.angle_alpha   90.00
_cell.angle_beta   90.00
_cell.angle_gamma   90.00
#
_symmetry.space_group_name_H-M   'P 1'
#
loop_
_entity.id
_entity.type
_entity.pdbx_description
1 polymer ?
#
loop_
_entity_poly.entity_id
_entity_poly.type
_entity_poly.pdbx_seq_one_letter_code
_entity_poly.pdbx_strand_id
1 'polypeptide(L)'
;MSLELRDLSVDIAGRRIVTGIGFTVPDGTFTGLLGPNGSGKSTILKAIYRVHRPASGQVLLDDRDLLALRPRDAARRIAVVAQEFTLEFDFTVAELVMIGRTPHKRAFDRDDDADRAITEQAIERVGCQHLAHRGFNTLSGGEKQRVLIAQALAQGADHLILDEPTSHLDIRYQVEILELVAGLDVTILAAIHDLSLAALFCDTVHLLADGQLITGGPPGQVLTAAAVRAAYGTEVLIVAHPETGTPHLIPRRTRRPDQPGPQSPPAPSPPDATGH
;
A
#
# COMPACT_ATOMS: atom_id res chain seq x y z
N MET A 1 15.78 1.11 -12.47
CA MET A 1 15.46 2.44 -11.87
C MET A 1 15.07 2.20 -10.42
N SER A 2 15.63 2.92 -9.44
CA SER A 2 15.33 2.66 -8.01
C SER A 2 14.87 3.94 -7.31
N LEU A 3 13.95 3.76 -6.36
CA LEU A 3 13.56 4.80 -5.41
C LEU A 3 14.29 4.52 -4.10
N GLU A 4 15.08 5.47 -3.62
CA GLU A 4 15.87 5.33 -2.40
C GLU A 4 15.60 6.48 -1.43
N LEU A 5 15.48 6.16 -0.15
CA LEU A 5 15.43 7.11 0.94
C LEU A 5 16.76 7.05 1.68
N ARG A 6 17.41 8.21 1.89
CA ARG A 6 18.69 8.34 2.63
C ARG A 6 18.50 9.26 3.82
N ASP A 7 18.57 8.69 5.03
CA ASP A 7 18.48 9.42 6.31
C ASP A 7 17.29 10.38 6.39
N LEU A 8 16.15 9.99 5.77
CA LEU A 8 14.97 10.83 5.65
C LEU A 8 14.38 11.13 7.03
N SER A 9 14.26 12.40 7.36
CA SER A 9 13.55 12.87 8.56
C SER A 9 12.51 13.92 8.17
N VAL A 10 11.34 13.85 8.79
CA VAL A 10 10.22 14.74 8.48
C VAL A 10 9.64 15.33 9.75
N ASP A 11 9.48 16.64 9.76
CA ASP A 11 8.82 17.39 10.83
C ASP A 11 7.45 17.89 10.35
N ILE A 12 6.44 17.78 11.20
CA ILE A 12 5.10 18.33 10.95
C ILE A 12 4.73 19.21 12.16
N ALA A 13 4.38 20.45 11.90
CA ALA A 13 4.02 21.44 12.95
C ALA A 13 5.06 21.51 14.10
N GLY A 14 6.35 21.46 13.75
CA GLY A 14 7.46 21.53 14.72
C GLY A 14 7.74 20.24 15.50
N ARG A 15 7.00 19.14 15.22
CA ARG A 15 7.22 17.85 15.84
C ARG A 15 7.88 16.89 14.85
N ARG A 16 8.93 16.21 15.30
CA ARG A 16 9.56 15.12 14.54
C ARG A 16 8.61 13.93 14.46
N ILE A 17 8.23 13.56 13.24
CA ILE A 17 7.32 12.41 12.98
C ILE A 17 8.13 11.21 12.50
N VAL A 18 9.14 11.45 11.68
CA VAL A 18 9.99 10.40 11.07
C VAL A 18 11.45 10.79 11.28
N THR A 19 12.28 9.82 11.63
CA THR A 19 13.70 10.05 11.97
C THR A 19 14.61 9.07 11.25
N GLY A 20 15.51 9.56 10.40
CA GLY A 20 16.62 8.80 9.84
C GLY A 20 16.21 7.56 9.03
N ILE A 21 15.10 7.63 8.29
CA ILE A 21 14.63 6.51 7.49
C ILE A 21 15.52 6.31 6.28
N GLY A 22 16.06 5.11 6.13
CA GLY A 22 16.84 4.69 4.97
C GLY A 22 16.41 3.33 4.47
N PHE A 23 15.97 3.25 3.20
CA PHE A 23 15.71 2.01 2.48
C PHE A 23 15.63 2.26 0.98
N THR A 24 15.71 1.17 0.22
CA THR A 24 15.57 1.19 -1.24
C THR A 24 14.34 0.38 -1.64
N VAL A 25 13.58 0.90 -2.60
CA VAL A 25 12.54 0.18 -3.32
C VAL A 25 13.16 -0.32 -4.63
N PRO A 26 13.42 -1.63 -4.77
CA PRO A 26 14.02 -2.17 -5.98
C PRO A 26 13.10 -2.00 -7.20
N ASP A 27 13.70 -1.86 -8.36
CA ASP A 27 12.97 -1.71 -9.63
C ASP A 27 12.08 -2.93 -9.92
N GLY A 28 10.86 -2.66 -10.39
CA GLY A 28 9.89 -3.70 -10.75
C GLY A 28 9.36 -4.52 -9.57
N THR A 29 9.60 -4.12 -8.32
CA THR A 29 9.13 -4.85 -7.14
C THR A 29 7.96 -4.17 -6.46
N PHE A 30 7.18 -4.97 -5.74
CA PHE A 30 6.15 -4.49 -4.84
C PHE A 30 6.69 -4.44 -3.40
N THR A 31 6.95 -3.23 -2.90
CA THR A 31 7.44 -2.98 -1.54
C THR A 31 6.32 -2.50 -0.63
N GLY A 32 6.12 -3.19 0.49
CA GLY A 32 5.14 -2.84 1.53
C GLY A 32 5.76 -2.01 2.66
N LEU A 33 5.12 -0.92 3.03
CA LEU A 33 5.46 -0.11 4.20
C LEU A 33 4.47 -0.44 5.33
N LEU A 34 4.95 -1.07 6.39
CA LEU A 34 4.16 -1.65 7.46
C LEU A 34 4.39 -0.92 8.78
N GLY A 35 3.45 -1.00 9.69
CA GLY A 35 3.55 -0.43 11.02
C GLY A 35 2.20 0.01 11.57
N PRO A 36 2.08 0.24 12.89
CA PRO A 36 0.86 0.71 13.52
C PRO A 36 0.44 2.10 13.02
N ASN A 37 -0.79 2.50 13.36
CA ASN A 37 -1.25 3.86 13.09
C ASN A 37 -0.34 4.87 13.81
N GLY A 38 0.03 5.95 13.12
CA GLY A 38 0.95 6.95 13.65
C GLY A 38 2.44 6.59 13.55
N SER A 39 2.82 5.43 13.00
CA SER A 39 4.23 5.04 12.82
C SER A 39 4.99 5.86 11.77
N GLY A 40 4.30 6.73 11.01
CA GLY A 40 4.93 7.60 10.02
C GLY A 40 4.82 7.14 8.56
N LYS A 41 4.11 6.04 8.25
CA LYS A 41 3.95 5.52 6.87
C LYS A 41 3.50 6.58 5.88
N SER A 42 2.33 7.17 6.09
CA SER A 42 1.78 8.21 5.21
C SER A 42 2.65 9.47 5.19
N THR A 43 3.38 9.78 6.28
CA THR A 43 4.33 10.89 6.32
C THR A 43 5.51 10.65 5.38
N ILE A 44 6.05 9.43 5.36
CA ILE A 44 7.12 9.02 4.43
C ILE A 44 6.60 9.11 2.99
N LEU A 45 5.42 8.53 2.70
CA LEU A 45 4.84 8.60 1.36
C LEU A 45 4.61 10.06 0.93
N LYS A 46 4.07 10.91 1.83
CA LYS A 46 3.86 12.35 1.58
C LYS A 46 5.16 13.12 1.34
N ALA A 47 6.28 12.67 1.91
CA ALA A 47 7.58 13.23 1.59
C ALA A 47 8.06 12.80 0.19
N ILE A 48 7.83 11.53 -0.20
CA ILE A 48 8.17 11.02 -1.54
C ILE A 48 7.40 11.78 -2.62
N TYR A 49 6.07 11.92 -2.48
CA TYR A 49 5.30 12.67 -3.47
C TYR A 49 5.18 14.18 -3.18
N ARG A 50 6.13 14.70 -2.35
CA ARG A 50 6.46 16.13 -2.22
C ARG A 50 5.39 17.01 -1.55
N VAL A 51 4.46 16.42 -0.81
CA VAL A 51 3.51 17.16 0.04
C VAL A 51 4.21 17.65 1.30
N HIS A 52 5.09 16.82 1.88
CA HIS A 52 5.92 17.23 3.01
C HIS A 52 7.37 17.40 2.55
N ARG A 53 7.98 18.52 2.92
CA ARG A 53 9.41 18.72 2.68
C ARG A 53 10.19 18.03 3.81
N PRO A 54 11.18 17.18 3.51
CA PRO A 54 12.08 16.62 4.51
C PRO A 54 12.77 17.71 5.33
N ALA A 55 12.91 17.48 6.64
CA ALA A 55 13.72 18.29 7.53
C ALA A 55 15.23 17.99 7.33
N SER A 56 15.55 16.73 7.04
CA SER A 56 16.89 16.27 6.64
C SER A 56 16.79 14.99 5.81
N GLY A 57 17.90 14.62 5.18
CA GLY A 57 17.97 13.47 4.27
C GLY A 57 17.46 13.77 2.88
N GLN A 58 17.35 12.74 2.06
CA GLN A 58 17.03 12.87 0.64
C GLN A 58 16.10 11.72 0.19
N VAL A 59 15.27 12.00 -0.81
CA VAL A 59 14.55 11.01 -1.60
C VAL A 59 15.18 11.02 -2.99
N LEU A 60 15.78 9.92 -3.39
CA LEU A 60 16.46 9.78 -4.66
C LEU A 60 15.65 8.92 -5.62
N LEU A 61 15.58 9.33 -6.85
CA LEU A 61 15.04 8.59 -7.96
C LEU A 61 16.14 8.45 -9.02
N ASP A 62 16.65 7.25 -9.24
CA ASP A 62 17.82 6.99 -10.09
C ASP A 62 19.00 7.91 -9.75
N ASP A 63 19.41 7.92 -8.48
CA ASP A 63 20.49 8.75 -7.93
C ASP A 63 20.28 10.27 -8.05
N ARG A 64 19.11 10.73 -8.47
CA ARG A 64 18.75 12.15 -8.55
C ARG A 64 17.82 12.54 -7.42
N ASP A 65 18.11 13.65 -6.78
CA ASP A 65 17.19 14.17 -5.75
C ASP A 65 15.82 14.51 -6.38
N LEU A 66 14.83 13.81 -5.91
CA LEU A 66 13.44 13.96 -6.38
C LEU A 66 12.92 15.39 -6.15
N LEU A 67 13.36 16.05 -5.08
CA LEU A 67 12.96 17.43 -4.77
C LEU A 67 13.60 18.45 -5.71
N ALA A 68 14.74 18.14 -6.33
CA ALA A 68 15.39 18.99 -7.33
C ALA A 68 14.71 18.91 -8.71
N LEU A 69 13.90 17.89 -8.97
CA LEU A 69 13.16 17.78 -10.23
C LEU A 69 12.07 18.85 -10.31
N ARG A 70 11.78 19.32 -11.52
CA ARG A 70 10.56 20.14 -11.74
C ARG A 70 9.32 19.33 -11.41
N PRO A 71 8.25 19.93 -10.85
CA PRO A 71 7.03 19.20 -10.48
C PRO A 71 6.49 18.28 -11.56
N ARG A 72 6.50 18.75 -12.80
CA ARG A 72 6.02 18.01 -13.97
C ARG A 72 6.90 16.80 -14.29
N ASP A 73 8.21 16.93 -14.16
CA ASP A 73 9.15 15.83 -14.42
C ASP A 73 9.06 14.76 -13.33
N ALA A 74 8.87 15.16 -12.08
CA ALA A 74 8.58 14.24 -10.98
C ALA A 74 7.24 13.51 -11.19
N ALA A 75 6.18 14.23 -11.61
CA ALA A 75 4.88 13.65 -11.88
C ALA A 75 4.86 12.69 -13.09
N ARG A 76 5.82 12.74 -14.00
CA ARG A 76 5.98 11.74 -15.07
C ARG A 76 6.64 10.45 -14.60
N ARG A 77 7.25 10.48 -13.42
CA ARG A 77 8.02 9.37 -12.87
C ARG A 77 7.34 8.69 -11.68
N ILE A 78 6.51 9.42 -10.94
CA ILE A 78 5.81 8.93 -9.76
C ILE A 78 4.33 9.23 -9.89
N ALA A 79 3.51 8.19 -9.93
CA ALA A 79 2.07 8.27 -9.80
C ALA A 79 1.65 7.96 -8.35
N VAL A 80 0.58 8.56 -7.89
CA VAL A 80 0.13 8.46 -6.50
C VAL A 80 -1.35 8.16 -6.43
N VAL A 81 -1.71 7.16 -5.62
CA VAL A 81 -3.08 6.93 -5.17
C VAL A 81 -3.12 7.25 -3.68
N ALA A 82 -3.71 8.38 -3.33
CA ALA A 82 -3.81 8.83 -1.94
C ALA A 82 -4.94 8.13 -1.20
N GLN A 83 -4.83 8.04 0.13
CA GLN A 83 -5.81 7.40 1.02
C GLN A 83 -7.19 8.06 0.95
N GLU A 84 -7.23 9.39 0.94
CA GLU A 84 -8.46 10.17 0.84
C GLU A 84 -8.49 10.90 -0.51
N PHE A 85 -9.55 10.68 -1.26
CA PHE A 85 -9.80 11.37 -2.51
C PHE A 85 -11.24 11.85 -2.53
N THR A 86 -11.42 13.15 -2.41
CA THR A 86 -12.73 13.80 -2.47
C THR A 86 -12.79 14.72 -3.68
N LEU A 87 -13.79 14.55 -4.52
CA LEU A 87 -14.06 15.44 -5.63
C LEU A 87 -15.27 16.32 -5.31
N GLU A 88 -15.10 17.62 -5.46
CA GLU A 88 -16.21 18.59 -5.38
C GLU A 88 -17.06 18.63 -6.65
N PHE A 89 -16.54 18.11 -7.76
CA PHE A 89 -17.19 18.08 -9.07
C PHE A 89 -17.54 16.65 -9.49
N ASP A 90 -18.62 16.51 -10.25
CA ASP A 90 -19.07 15.25 -10.81
C ASP A 90 -18.31 14.97 -12.12
N PHE A 91 -17.19 14.24 -12.02
CA PHE A 91 -16.48 13.70 -13.17
C PHE A 91 -17.01 12.30 -13.50
N THR A 92 -17.10 11.99 -14.78
CA THR A 92 -17.21 10.59 -15.22
C THR A 92 -15.87 9.86 -14.98
N VAL A 93 -15.91 8.54 -14.95
CA VAL A 93 -14.69 7.71 -14.83
C VAL A 93 -13.67 8.06 -15.91
N ALA A 94 -14.12 8.20 -17.18
CA ALA A 94 -13.23 8.52 -18.29
C ALA A 94 -12.56 9.90 -18.13
N GLU A 95 -13.32 10.91 -17.72
CA GLU A 95 -12.77 12.24 -17.44
C GLU A 95 -11.77 12.23 -16.30
N LEU A 96 -12.07 11.50 -15.21
CA LEU A 96 -11.17 11.41 -14.08
C LEU A 96 -9.85 10.70 -14.44
N VAL A 97 -9.92 9.60 -15.18
CA VAL A 97 -8.72 8.88 -15.63
C VAL A 97 -7.91 9.73 -16.63
N MET A 98 -8.57 10.50 -17.50
CA MET A 98 -7.91 11.44 -18.41
C MET A 98 -7.09 12.50 -17.69
N ILE A 99 -7.47 12.91 -16.47
CA ILE A 99 -6.68 13.85 -15.65
C ILE A 99 -5.26 13.29 -15.38
N GLY A 100 -5.08 11.97 -15.34
CA GLY A 100 -3.77 11.32 -15.25
C GLY A 100 -2.80 11.74 -16.37
N ARG A 101 -3.29 12.19 -17.52
CA ARG A 101 -2.47 12.66 -18.65
C ARG A 101 -1.91 14.08 -18.48
N THR A 102 -2.36 14.82 -17.46
CA THR A 102 -1.95 16.22 -17.21
C THR A 102 -0.43 16.45 -17.22
N PRO A 103 0.43 15.59 -16.65
CA PRO A 103 1.89 15.80 -16.69
C PRO A 103 2.49 15.76 -18.10
N HIS A 104 1.78 15.22 -19.09
CA HIS A 104 2.24 15.12 -20.48
C HIS A 104 1.80 16.29 -21.35
N LYS A 105 0.85 17.11 -20.90
CA LYS A 105 0.27 18.23 -21.63
C LYS A 105 0.92 19.55 -21.29
N ARG A 106 0.93 20.49 -22.24
CA ARG A 106 1.22 21.89 -21.98
C ARG A 106 -0.05 22.61 -21.49
N ALA A 107 0.12 23.79 -20.94
CA ALA A 107 -1.03 24.62 -20.62
C ALA A 107 -1.85 24.88 -21.90
N PHE A 108 -3.16 24.61 -21.84
CA PHE A 108 -4.12 24.74 -22.94
C PHE A 108 -4.04 23.69 -24.07
N ASP A 109 -3.21 22.63 -23.94
CA ASP A 109 -3.29 21.50 -24.88
C ASP A 109 -4.66 20.81 -24.70
N ARG A 110 -5.28 20.45 -25.81
CA ARG A 110 -6.49 19.61 -25.82
C ARG A 110 -6.09 18.14 -25.71
N ASP A 111 -7.06 17.32 -25.28
CA ASP A 111 -6.91 15.86 -25.31
C ASP A 111 -6.81 15.39 -26.75
N ASP A 112 -5.75 14.70 -27.07
CA ASP A 112 -5.55 14.08 -28.38
C ASP A 112 -5.99 12.61 -28.39
N ASP A 113 -5.93 11.98 -29.55
CA ASP A 113 -6.35 10.57 -29.70
C ASP A 113 -5.41 9.60 -28.96
N ALA A 114 -4.14 9.96 -28.79
CA ALA A 114 -3.20 9.15 -28.01
C ALA A 114 -3.54 9.19 -26.52
N ASP A 115 -3.88 10.36 -25.97
CA ASP A 115 -4.34 10.49 -24.59
C ASP A 115 -5.62 9.68 -24.33
N ARG A 116 -6.57 9.69 -25.29
CA ARG A 116 -7.81 8.91 -25.21
C ARG A 116 -7.52 7.42 -25.20
N ALA A 117 -6.68 6.95 -26.13
CA ALA A 117 -6.29 5.54 -26.20
C ALA A 117 -5.61 5.06 -24.90
N ILE A 118 -4.69 5.86 -24.32
CA ILE A 118 -4.04 5.54 -23.05
C ILE A 118 -5.06 5.50 -21.91
N THR A 119 -6.02 6.42 -21.88
CA THR A 119 -7.10 6.46 -20.89
C THR A 119 -7.99 5.23 -20.97
N GLU A 120 -8.43 4.84 -22.17
CA GLU A 120 -9.23 3.64 -22.40
C GLU A 120 -8.47 2.39 -21.98
N GLN A 121 -7.21 2.27 -22.34
CA GLN A 121 -6.34 1.15 -21.96
C GLN A 121 -6.15 1.06 -20.44
N ALA A 122 -5.98 2.19 -19.75
CA ALA A 122 -5.88 2.22 -18.30
C ALA A 122 -7.19 1.76 -17.63
N ILE A 123 -8.34 2.19 -18.13
CA ILE A 123 -9.66 1.76 -17.64
C ILE A 123 -9.88 0.26 -17.88
N GLU A 124 -9.46 -0.24 -19.03
CA GLU A 124 -9.53 -1.66 -19.38
C GLU A 124 -8.67 -2.50 -18.44
N ARG A 125 -7.44 -2.07 -18.18
CA ARG A 125 -6.49 -2.78 -17.32
C ARG A 125 -6.99 -3.01 -15.88
N VAL A 126 -7.86 -2.12 -15.39
CA VAL A 126 -8.50 -2.27 -14.06
C VAL A 126 -9.90 -2.89 -14.13
N GLY A 127 -10.39 -3.28 -15.31
CA GLY A 127 -11.70 -3.93 -15.50
C GLY A 127 -12.90 -2.99 -15.34
N CYS A 128 -12.74 -1.69 -15.59
CA CYS A 128 -13.77 -0.66 -15.36
C CYS A 128 -14.40 -0.09 -16.65
N GLN A 129 -14.27 -0.75 -17.82
CA GLN A 129 -14.78 -0.24 -19.12
C GLN A 129 -16.28 0.07 -19.07
N HIS A 130 -17.07 -0.81 -18.40
CA HIS A 130 -18.51 -0.67 -18.24
C HIS A 130 -18.92 0.53 -17.37
N LEU A 131 -17.97 1.13 -16.65
CA LEU A 131 -18.16 2.29 -15.79
C LEU A 131 -17.71 3.61 -16.43
N ALA A 132 -17.10 3.60 -17.62
CA ALA A 132 -16.41 4.75 -18.21
C ALA A 132 -17.24 6.05 -18.23
N HIS A 133 -18.55 5.93 -18.46
CA HIS A 133 -19.46 7.07 -18.52
C HIS A 133 -20.27 7.31 -17.23
N ARG A 134 -20.03 6.52 -16.17
CA ARG A 134 -20.67 6.75 -14.88
C ARG A 134 -19.97 7.85 -14.09
N GLY A 135 -20.73 8.60 -13.30
CA GLY A 135 -20.19 9.57 -12.35
C GLY A 135 -19.38 8.86 -11.25
N PHE A 136 -18.16 9.30 -11.00
CA PHE A 136 -17.25 8.71 -10.02
C PHE A 136 -17.88 8.63 -8.61
N ASN A 137 -18.64 9.66 -8.21
CA ASN A 137 -19.27 9.71 -6.88
C ASN A 137 -20.33 8.62 -6.68
N THR A 138 -20.87 8.02 -7.75
CA THR A 138 -21.89 6.94 -7.70
C THR A 138 -21.31 5.55 -7.58
N LEU A 139 -19.99 5.41 -7.60
CA LEU A 139 -19.28 4.13 -7.56
C LEU A 139 -19.18 3.60 -6.14
N SER A 140 -19.11 2.27 -6.00
CA SER A 140 -18.71 1.60 -4.76
C SER A 140 -17.26 1.88 -4.39
N GLY A 141 -16.87 1.62 -3.13
CA GLY A 141 -15.49 1.84 -2.67
C GLY A 141 -14.44 1.10 -3.50
N GLY A 142 -14.69 -0.17 -3.83
CA GLY A 142 -13.78 -0.97 -4.65
C GLY A 142 -13.69 -0.48 -6.10
N GLU A 143 -14.81 -0.07 -6.71
CA GLU A 143 -14.84 0.55 -8.04
C GLU A 143 -14.07 1.89 -8.04
N LYS A 144 -14.28 2.73 -7.03
CA LYS A 144 -13.52 3.99 -6.87
C LYS A 144 -12.02 3.73 -6.81
N GLN A 145 -11.60 2.75 -6.02
CA GLN A 145 -10.19 2.41 -5.88
C GLN A 145 -9.58 1.94 -7.20
N ARG A 146 -10.27 1.09 -7.97
CA ARG A 146 -9.85 0.67 -9.31
C ARG A 146 -9.70 1.85 -10.26
N VAL A 147 -10.65 2.79 -10.23
CA VAL A 147 -10.61 4.00 -11.08
C VAL A 147 -9.44 4.92 -10.71
N LEU A 148 -9.12 5.08 -9.42
CA LEU A 148 -7.94 5.85 -8.99
C LEU A 148 -6.63 5.18 -9.42
N ILE A 149 -6.58 3.85 -9.40
CA ILE A 149 -5.44 3.10 -9.96
C ILE A 149 -5.37 3.32 -11.48
N ALA A 150 -6.50 3.29 -12.20
CA ALA A 150 -6.52 3.59 -13.64
C ALA A 150 -6.00 5.00 -13.94
N GLN A 151 -6.38 6.00 -13.15
CA GLN A 151 -5.87 7.37 -13.27
C GLN A 151 -4.34 7.41 -13.11
N ALA A 152 -3.81 6.70 -12.11
CA ALA A 152 -2.37 6.58 -11.89
C ALA A 152 -1.66 5.85 -13.05
N LEU A 153 -2.27 4.80 -13.60
CA LEU A 153 -1.75 4.09 -14.77
C LEU A 153 -1.75 4.96 -16.04
N ALA A 154 -2.81 5.74 -16.27
CA ALA A 154 -2.88 6.68 -17.39
C ALA A 154 -1.78 7.75 -17.31
N GLN A 155 -1.25 8.04 -16.14
CA GLN A 155 -0.11 8.93 -15.97
C GLN A 155 1.17 8.36 -16.59
N GLY A 156 1.31 7.03 -16.72
CA GLY A 156 2.45 6.38 -17.38
C GLY A 156 3.76 6.55 -16.60
N ALA A 157 3.68 6.58 -15.28
CA ALA A 157 4.84 6.69 -14.41
C ALA A 157 5.48 5.32 -14.14
N ASP A 158 6.80 5.30 -13.92
CA ASP A 158 7.55 4.07 -13.64
C ASP A 158 7.36 3.60 -12.19
N HIS A 159 6.91 4.50 -11.31
CA HIS A 159 6.72 4.24 -9.88
C HIS A 159 5.28 4.57 -9.47
N LEU A 160 4.67 3.67 -8.70
CA LEU A 160 3.33 3.82 -8.15
C LEU A 160 3.40 3.84 -6.62
N ILE A 161 2.96 4.94 -6.03
CA ILE A 161 2.87 5.10 -4.57
C ILE A 161 1.41 4.95 -4.15
N LEU A 162 1.14 4.02 -3.23
CA LEU A 162 -0.20 3.73 -2.74
C LEU A 162 -0.27 4.00 -1.23
N ASP A 163 -1.10 4.95 -0.83
CA ASP A 163 -1.31 5.24 0.60
C ASP A 163 -2.60 4.54 1.07
N GLU A 164 -2.45 3.37 1.70
CA GLU A 164 -3.53 2.54 2.23
C GLU A 164 -4.59 2.13 1.18
N PRO A 165 -4.18 1.50 0.06
CA PRO A 165 -5.08 1.24 -1.07
C PRO A 165 -6.24 0.28 -0.76
N THR A 166 -6.20 -0.41 0.37
CA THR A 166 -7.19 -1.40 0.78
C THR A 166 -8.04 -0.95 1.98
N SER A 167 -7.85 0.29 2.47
CA SER A 167 -8.59 0.83 3.60
C SER A 167 -10.09 0.91 3.29
N HIS A 168 -10.92 0.54 4.27
CA HIS A 168 -12.39 0.56 4.19
C HIS A 168 -13.01 -0.37 3.14
N LEU A 169 -12.23 -1.28 2.55
CA LEU A 169 -12.72 -2.31 1.64
C LEU A 169 -12.96 -3.62 2.41
N ASP A 170 -13.94 -4.40 1.96
CA ASP A 170 -14.09 -5.78 2.45
C ASP A 170 -12.95 -6.68 1.92
N ILE A 171 -12.79 -7.85 2.55
CA ILE A 171 -11.67 -8.75 2.27
C ILE A 171 -11.57 -9.15 0.79
N ARG A 172 -12.70 -9.32 0.11
CA ARG A 172 -12.73 -9.67 -1.31
C ARG A 172 -12.09 -8.57 -2.16
N TYR A 173 -12.54 -7.33 -1.95
CA TYR A 173 -11.99 -6.18 -2.71
C TYR A 173 -10.55 -5.87 -2.33
N GLN A 174 -10.15 -6.10 -1.06
CA GLN A 174 -8.75 -5.97 -0.66
C GLN A 174 -7.84 -6.90 -1.46
N VAL A 175 -8.21 -8.17 -1.58
CA VAL A 175 -7.47 -9.17 -2.37
C VAL A 175 -7.45 -8.78 -3.84
N GLU A 176 -8.62 -8.47 -4.44
CA GLU A 176 -8.73 -8.08 -5.84
C GLU A 176 -7.88 -6.84 -6.19
N ILE A 177 -7.79 -5.86 -5.29
CA ILE A 177 -6.96 -4.66 -5.49
C ILE A 177 -5.47 -5.02 -5.40
N LEU A 178 -5.06 -5.83 -4.43
CA LEU A 178 -3.65 -6.22 -4.29
C LEU A 178 -3.20 -7.15 -5.43
N GLU A 179 -4.06 -8.05 -5.90
CA GLU A 179 -3.80 -8.85 -7.11
C GLU A 179 -3.63 -7.98 -8.35
N LEU A 180 -4.53 -7.00 -8.55
CA LEU A 180 -4.43 -6.03 -9.63
C LEU A 180 -3.08 -5.29 -9.55
N VAL A 181 -2.75 -4.75 -8.38
CA VAL A 181 -1.52 -3.98 -8.16
C VAL A 181 -0.28 -4.84 -8.37
N ALA A 182 -0.23 -6.04 -7.80
CA ALA A 182 0.90 -6.98 -7.96
C ALA A 182 1.11 -7.43 -9.42
N GLY A 183 0.06 -7.40 -10.24
CA GLY A 183 0.13 -7.71 -11.68
C GLY A 183 0.56 -6.52 -12.55
N LEU A 184 0.90 -5.36 -11.97
CA LEU A 184 1.37 -4.20 -12.72
C LEU A 184 2.88 -4.29 -12.99
N ASP A 185 3.28 -3.89 -14.19
CA ASP A 185 4.70 -3.86 -14.61
C ASP A 185 5.32 -2.49 -14.26
N VAL A 186 5.30 -2.13 -12.98
CA VAL A 186 5.86 -0.89 -12.44
C VAL A 186 6.45 -1.13 -11.04
N THR A 187 7.30 -0.24 -10.58
CA THR A 187 7.81 -0.27 -9.21
C THR A 187 6.77 0.27 -8.23
N ILE A 188 6.46 -0.47 -7.17
CA ILE A 188 5.36 -0.15 -6.26
C ILE A 188 5.87 0.02 -4.83
N LEU A 189 5.45 1.11 -4.19
CA LEU A 189 5.57 1.31 -2.75
C LEU A 189 4.19 1.58 -2.15
N ALA A 190 3.73 0.70 -1.26
CA ALA A 190 2.41 0.83 -0.66
C ALA A 190 2.45 0.81 0.87
N ALA A 191 1.73 1.72 1.53
CA ALA A 191 1.40 1.57 2.94
C ALA A 191 0.28 0.53 3.07
N ILE A 192 0.53 -0.55 3.80
CA ILE A 192 -0.42 -1.65 3.98
C ILE A 192 -0.63 -1.88 5.48
N HIS A 193 -1.90 -2.10 5.88
CA HIS A 193 -2.25 -2.35 7.26
C HIS A 193 -2.23 -3.83 7.65
N ASP A 194 -2.71 -4.69 6.76
CA ASP A 194 -2.76 -6.12 7.01
C ASP A 194 -1.41 -6.77 6.72
N LEU A 195 -0.77 -7.29 7.78
CA LEU A 195 0.55 -7.91 7.69
C LEU A 195 0.53 -9.21 6.89
N SER A 196 -0.58 -9.97 6.95
CA SER A 196 -0.72 -11.24 6.23
C SER A 196 -0.92 -10.98 4.74
N LEU A 197 -1.72 -9.97 4.38
CA LEU A 197 -1.86 -9.54 2.98
C LEU A 197 -0.54 -8.95 2.45
N ALA A 198 0.17 -8.17 3.24
CA ALA A 198 1.49 -7.68 2.84
C ALA A 198 2.49 -8.83 2.62
N ALA A 199 2.45 -9.85 3.47
CA ALA A 199 3.30 -11.04 3.30
C ALA A 199 2.95 -11.85 2.05
N LEU A 200 1.71 -11.82 1.60
CA LEU A 200 1.23 -12.56 0.45
C LEU A 200 1.59 -11.87 -0.88
N PHE A 201 1.53 -10.53 -0.92
CA PHE A 201 1.62 -9.77 -2.16
C PHE A 201 2.92 -8.98 -2.34
N CYS A 202 3.63 -8.63 -1.26
CA CYS A 202 4.86 -7.84 -1.37
C CYS A 202 6.11 -8.71 -1.50
N ASP A 203 7.02 -8.30 -2.38
CA ASP A 203 8.36 -8.90 -2.51
C ASP A 203 9.25 -8.51 -1.32
N THR A 204 9.10 -7.27 -0.87
CA THR A 204 9.87 -6.69 0.24
C THR A 204 8.92 -5.91 1.16
N VAL A 205 9.21 -5.93 2.45
CA VAL A 205 8.46 -5.14 3.43
C VAL A 205 9.40 -4.38 4.36
N HIS A 206 8.98 -3.18 4.76
CA HIS A 206 9.68 -2.34 5.74
C HIS A 206 8.76 -2.09 6.92
N LEU A 207 9.17 -2.53 8.11
CA LEU A 207 8.40 -2.42 9.34
C LEU A 207 8.82 -1.18 10.12
N LEU A 208 7.87 -0.29 10.37
CA LEU A 208 8.03 0.97 11.08
C LEU A 208 7.37 0.94 12.44
N ALA A 209 7.99 1.60 13.41
CA ALA A 209 7.38 1.95 14.70
C ALA A 209 7.95 3.30 15.17
N ASP A 210 7.11 4.13 15.78
CA ASP A 210 7.50 5.41 16.40
C ASP A 210 8.38 6.31 15.50
N GLY A 211 8.08 6.34 14.20
CA GLY A 211 8.81 7.14 13.23
C GLY A 211 10.19 6.60 12.83
N GLN A 212 10.51 5.36 13.16
CA GLN A 212 11.78 4.69 12.85
C GLN A 212 11.58 3.39 12.08
N LEU A 213 12.56 3.00 11.28
CA LEU A 213 12.62 1.71 10.61
C LEU A 213 13.13 0.65 11.59
N ILE A 214 12.31 -0.33 11.91
CA ILE A 214 12.68 -1.45 12.78
C ILE A 214 13.49 -2.49 12.01
N THR A 215 12.99 -2.90 10.85
CA THR A 215 13.62 -3.88 9.98
C THR A 215 13.05 -3.81 8.58
N GLY A 216 13.75 -4.33 7.58
CA GLY A 216 13.31 -4.41 6.18
C GLY A 216 13.90 -5.61 5.47
N GLY A 217 13.21 -6.11 4.46
CA GLY A 217 13.61 -7.26 3.66
C GLY A 217 12.43 -8.12 3.21
N PRO A 218 12.67 -9.37 2.77
CA PRO A 218 11.61 -10.31 2.42
C PRO A 218 10.64 -10.55 3.59
N PRO A 219 9.32 -10.68 3.34
CA PRO A 219 8.31 -10.82 4.39
C PRO A 219 8.61 -11.92 5.42
N GLY A 220 9.11 -13.07 4.98
CA GLY A 220 9.46 -14.20 5.87
C GLY A 220 10.60 -13.92 6.84
N GLN A 221 11.47 -12.94 6.55
CA GLN A 221 12.56 -12.52 7.42
C GLN A 221 12.15 -11.37 8.35
N VAL A 222 11.29 -10.49 7.90
CA VAL A 222 10.85 -9.28 8.61
C VAL A 222 9.71 -9.58 9.58
N LEU A 223 8.70 -10.34 9.16
CA LEU A 223 7.49 -10.60 9.93
C LEU A 223 7.70 -11.72 10.94
N THR A 224 8.58 -11.48 11.92
CA THR A 224 8.82 -12.38 13.06
C THR A 224 7.97 -11.96 14.26
N ALA A 225 7.67 -12.90 15.16
CA ALA A 225 6.92 -12.61 16.39
C ALA A 225 7.60 -11.50 17.23
N ALA A 226 8.95 -11.48 17.26
CA ALA A 226 9.72 -10.47 17.96
C ALA A 226 9.58 -9.08 17.30
N ALA A 227 9.68 -8.97 15.98
CA ALA A 227 9.56 -7.72 15.25
C ALA A 227 8.13 -7.16 15.34
N VAL A 228 7.11 -8.01 15.21
CA VAL A 228 5.70 -7.60 15.35
C VAL A 228 5.42 -7.13 16.78
N ARG A 229 5.93 -7.84 17.79
CA ARG A 229 5.80 -7.40 19.18
C ARG A 229 6.49 -6.05 19.42
N ALA A 230 7.68 -5.85 18.86
CA ALA A 230 8.41 -4.57 19.00
C ALA A 230 7.64 -3.41 18.33
N ALA A 231 7.04 -3.64 17.17
CA ALA A 231 6.34 -2.58 16.42
C ALA A 231 4.92 -2.32 16.93
N TYR A 232 4.15 -3.38 17.25
CA TYR A 232 2.71 -3.30 17.55
C TYR A 232 2.37 -3.50 19.02
N GLY A 233 3.34 -3.90 19.86
CA GLY A 233 3.08 -4.21 21.27
C GLY A 233 2.20 -5.46 21.51
N THR A 234 1.99 -6.29 20.48
CA THR A 234 1.07 -7.43 20.50
C THR A 234 1.79 -8.73 20.19
N GLU A 235 1.41 -9.80 20.86
CA GLU A 235 1.91 -11.14 20.54
C GLU A 235 1.12 -11.78 19.41
N VAL A 236 1.84 -12.39 18.47
CA VAL A 236 1.26 -13.13 17.35
C VAL A 236 1.84 -14.54 17.29
N LEU A 237 1.05 -15.47 16.79
CA LEU A 237 1.52 -16.74 16.27
C LEU A 237 1.75 -16.57 14.78
N ILE A 238 2.89 -17.00 14.28
CA ILE A 238 3.17 -17.00 12.84
C ILE A 238 3.10 -18.43 12.36
N VAL A 239 2.28 -18.65 11.34
CA VAL A 239 2.14 -19.95 10.67
C VAL A 239 2.47 -19.77 9.19
N ALA A 240 2.97 -20.81 8.54
CA ALA A 240 3.15 -20.79 7.11
C ALA A 240 1.79 -20.92 6.42
N HIS A 241 1.53 -20.07 5.43
CA HIS A 241 0.34 -20.19 4.59
C HIS A 241 0.38 -21.55 3.84
N PRO A 242 -0.69 -22.36 3.85
CA PRO A 242 -0.63 -23.73 3.36
C PRO A 242 -0.29 -23.85 1.87
N GLU A 243 -0.62 -22.89 1.06
CA GLU A 243 -0.40 -22.90 -0.39
C GLU A 243 0.88 -22.18 -0.79
N THR A 244 1.20 -21.03 -0.17
CA THR A 244 2.29 -20.15 -0.59
C THR A 244 3.54 -20.28 0.29
N GLY A 245 3.39 -20.81 1.50
CA GLY A 245 4.47 -20.84 2.50
C GLY A 245 4.79 -19.49 3.13
N THR A 246 4.11 -18.41 2.72
CA THR A 246 4.32 -17.06 3.26
C THR A 246 3.85 -16.96 4.72
N PRO A 247 4.41 -16.06 5.54
CA PRO A 247 3.99 -15.91 6.93
C PRO A 247 2.55 -15.38 7.01
N HIS A 248 1.73 -16.09 7.76
CA HIS A 248 0.38 -15.68 8.14
C HIS A 248 0.34 -15.41 9.64
N LEU A 249 -0.15 -14.23 10.03
CA LEU A 249 -0.08 -13.75 11.40
C LEU A 249 -1.42 -13.92 12.10
N ILE A 250 -1.43 -14.69 13.18
CA ILE A 250 -2.61 -14.92 14.01
C ILE A 250 -2.43 -14.20 15.35
N PRO A 251 -3.23 -13.16 15.66
CA PRO A 251 -3.12 -12.46 16.94
C PRO A 251 -3.39 -13.40 18.10
N ARG A 252 -2.54 -13.33 19.12
CA ARG A 252 -2.76 -14.05 20.39
C ARG A 252 -3.59 -13.19 21.32
N ARG A 253 -4.63 -13.78 21.89
CA ARG A 253 -5.37 -13.15 22.96
C ARG A 253 -4.49 -13.12 24.22
N THR A 254 -4.15 -11.94 24.71
CA THR A 254 -3.53 -11.76 26.02
C THR A 254 -4.51 -12.26 27.09
N ARG A 255 -4.19 -13.34 27.79
CA ARG A 255 -5.01 -13.81 28.89
C ARG A 255 -5.00 -12.76 30.02
N ARG A 256 -6.18 -12.37 30.45
CA ARG A 256 -6.28 -11.71 31.77
C ARG A 256 -5.84 -12.72 32.85
N PRO A 257 -5.01 -12.29 33.83
CA PRO A 257 -4.49 -13.21 34.85
C PRO A 257 -5.55 -14.03 35.60
N ASP A 258 -6.80 -13.58 35.63
CA ASP A 258 -7.91 -14.20 36.36
C ASP A 258 -8.86 -15.08 35.52
N GLN A 259 -8.56 -15.39 34.28
CA GLN A 259 -9.42 -16.29 33.48
C GLN A 259 -8.93 -17.73 33.55
N PRO A 260 -9.78 -18.69 34.01
CA PRO A 260 -9.46 -20.11 33.95
C PRO A 260 -9.21 -20.53 32.50
N GLY A 261 -8.19 -21.37 32.31
CA GLY A 261 -7.84 -21.89 30.97
C GLY A 261 -9.00 -22.63 30.32
N PRO A 262 -8.98 -22.79 28.96
CA PRO A 262 -9.95 -23.64 28.30
C PRO A 262 -9.90 -25.02 28.96
N GLN A 263 -11.07 -25.48 29.43
CA GLN A 263 -11.20 -26.85 29.94
C GLN A 263 -10.89 -27.78 28.75
N SER A 264 -10.00 -28.73 28.98
CA SER A 264 -9.77 -29.81 28.01
C SER A 264 -11.11 -30.46 27.68
N PRO A 265 -11.41 -30.78 26.40
CA PRO A 265 -12.61 -31.51 26.08
C PRO A 265 -12.69 -32.79 26.94
N PRO A 266 -13.87 -33.17 27.47
CA PRO A 266 -14.01 -34.39 28.22
C PRO A 266 -13.51 -35.58 27.38
N ALA A 267 -12.79 -36.48 28.05
CA ALA A 267 -12.31 -37.70 27.41
C ALA A 267 -13.53 -38.46 26.84
N PRO A 268 -13.41 -39.07 25.63
CA PRO A 268 -14.48 -39.86 25.08
C PRO A 268 -14.86 -40.97 26.07
N SER A 269 -16.16 -41.08 26.38
CA SER A 269 -16.70 -42.15 27.25
C SER A 269 -16.27 -43.48 26.66
N PRO A 270 -15.89 -44.46 27.51
CA PRO A 270 -15.58 -45.82 27.03
C PRO A 270 -16.82 -46.44 26.39
N PRO A 271 -16.64 -47.24 25.34
CA PRO A 271 -17.78 -47.92 24.69
C PRO A 271 -18.49 -48.82 25.71
N ASP A 272 -19.79 -48.68 25.81
CA ASP A 272 -20.68 -49.56 26.62
C ASP A 272 -20.42 -51.03 26.24
N ALA A 273 -19.80 -51.74 27.17
CA ALA A 273 -19.65 -53.18 27.12
C ALA A 273 -20.96 -53.82 27.63
N THR A 274 -22.03 -53.83 26.85
CA THR A 274 -23.17 -54.70 27.04
C THR A 274 -23.42 -55.47 25.78
N GLY A 275 -22.67 -56.56 25.63
CA GLY A 275 -23.07 -57.64 24.77
C GLY A 275 -24.04 -58.56 25.50
N HIS A 276 -25.15 -58.84 24.92
CA HIS A 276 -25.84 -60.14 24.92
C HIS A 276 -26.67 -60.27 23.64
#